data_565117841c3465d0ea5432956891ac88
#
_entry.id   565117841c3465d0ea5432956891ac88
#
_cell.length_a   1.000
_cell.length_b   1.000
_cell.length_c   1.000
_cell.angle_alpha   90.00
_cell.angle_beta   90.00
_cell.angle_gamma   90.00
#
_symmetry.space_group_name_H-M   'P 1'
#
loop_
_entity.id
_entity.type
_entity.pdbx_description
1 polymer ?
#
loop_
_entity_poly.entity_id
_entity_poly.type
_entity_poly.pdbx_seq_one_letter_code
_entity_poly.pdbx_strand_id
1 'polypeptide(L)'
;MKYGLCAVDLDGTLLGPTGAAHEADVVALKKLLARGVPVTIVTGRLYSGTRHVAEQLGLRGPVACVDGSHIVSTETHKTLHCHALAGERAIALRDAMAASRAATFVFAQDQVVYDERGTAYLGYVSTWSTSLVATGDSVSHPYWEEDAGVTAVVAVGDRTQIHAAVEAIAKTLGDHAQVAMFPAKNVDERWGMIVRAAGGDKGTALAYVADHYGVPMSEVVAIGDWINDLPMLRVAGRSFAMGHAPEPVRKVVTDRLDHTSLEGGGVARAVELAFGVRAK
;
A
#
# COMPACT_ATOMS: atom_id res chain seq x y z
N MET A 1 -0.18 -1.66 28.89
CA MET A 1 -0.40 -2.72 27.86
C MET A 1 0.95 -3.16 27.34
N LYS A 2 1.10 -4.38 26.83
CA LYS A 2 2.38 -4.89 26.30
C LYS A 2 2.73 -4.24 24.94
N TYR A 3 1.72 -3.86 24.16
CA TYR A 3 1.89 -3.28 22.82
C TYR A 3 1.45 -1.83 22.79
N GLY A 4 2.22 -0.98 22.09
CA GLY A 4 2.07 0.47 22.04
C GLY A 4 1.60 1.02 20.69
N LEU A 5 1.53 0.21 19.62
CA LEU A 5 1.08 0.61 18.29
C LEU A 5 0.39 -0.56 17.58
N CYS A 6 -0.69 -0.26 16.85
CA CYS A 6 -1.38 -1.21 15.96
C CYS A 6 -1.32 -0.72 14.52
N ALA A 7 -0.70 -1.51 13.64
CA ALA A 7 -0.65 -1.28 12.20
C ALA A 7 -1.58 -2.25 11.47
N VAL A 8 -2.38 -1.75 10.54
CA VAL A 8 -3.32 -2.56 9.77
C VAL A 8 -3.20 -2.26 8.29
N ASP A 9 -3.13 -3.33 7.46
CA ASP A 9 -3.34 -3.21 6.02
C ASP A 9 -4.81 -2.97 5.68
N LEU A 10 -5.09 -2.47 4.48
CA LEU A 10 -6.45 -2.19 4.03
C LEU A 10 -7.06 -3.33 3.24
N ASP A 11 -6.57 -3.56 2.03
CA ASP A 11 -7.25 -4.41 1.04
C ASP A 11 -7.07 -5.90 1.33
N GLY A 12 -8.15 -6.56 1.70
CA GLY A 12 -8.09 -7.96 2.15
C GLY A 12 -7.87 -8.12 3.64
N THR A 13 -7.60 -7.03 4.36
CA THR A 13 -7.40 -7.05 5.82
C THR A 13 -8.51 -6.29 6.54
N LEU A 14 -8.48 -4.97 6.52
CA LEU A 14 -9.54 -4.13 7.13
C LEU A 14 -10.75 -3.98 6.20
N LEU A 15 -10.50 -3.90 4.88
CA LEU A 15 -11.53 -3.73 3.87
C LEU A 15 -11.87 -5.06 3.20
N GLY A 16 -13.15 -5.37 3.17
CA GLY A 16 -13.68 -6.50 2.42
C GLY A 16 -13.73 -6.24 0.91
N PRO A 17 -14.26 -7.21 0.12
CA PRO A 17 -14.32 -7.10 -1.35
C PRO A 17 -15.14 -5.92 -1.87
N THR A 18 -16.04 -5.36 -1.04
CA THR A 18 -16.84 -4.18 -1.38
C THR A 18 -16.11 -2.86 -1.15
N GLY A 19 -14.88 -2.90 -0.62
CA GLY A 19 -14.11 -1.71 -0.21
C GLY A 19 -14.57 -1.08 1.11
N ALA A 20 -15.47 -1.75 1.85
CA ALA A 20 -15.96 -1.29 3.15
C ALA A 20 -15.30 -2.06 4.31
N ALA A 21 -15.03 -1.36 5.41
CA ALA A 21 -14.59 -1.99 6.66
C ALA A 21 -15.78 -2.62 7.39
N HIS A 22 -15.55 -3.78 8.00
CA HIS A 22 -16.56 -4.43 8.82
C HIS A 22 -16.76 -3.66 10.13
N GLU A 23 -18.01 -3.52 10.60
CA GLU A 23 -18.36 -2.71 11.77
C GLU A 23 -17.59 -3.13 13.05
N ALA A 24 -17.47 -4.44 13.30
CA ALA A 24 -16.76 -4.93 14.47
C ALA A 24 -15.27 -4.52 14.46
N ASP A 25 -14.62 -4.49 13.28
CA ASP A 25 -13.22 -4.09 13.12
C ASP A 25 -13.06 -2.58 13.39
N VAL A 26 -13.97 -1.75 12.85
CA VAL A 26 -13.99 -0.30 13.08
C VAL A 26 -14.19 -0.01 14.57
N VAL A 27 -15.15 -0.68 15.22
CA VAL A 27 -15.42 -0.50 16.65
C VAL A 27 -14.20 -0.91 17.50
N ALA A 28 -13.55 -2.02 17.20
CA ALA A 28 -12.36 -2.48 17.92
C ALA A 28 -11.20 -1.48 17.82
N LEU A 29 -10.91 -0.98 16.62
CA LEU A 29 -9.85 0.02 16.39
C LEU A 29 -10.17 1.36 17.08
N LYS A 30 -11.42 1.83 17.02
CA LYS A 30 -11.84 3.06 17.74
C LYS A 30 -11.71 2.91 19.26
N LYS A 31 -12.09 1.75 19.81
CA LYS A 31 -11.90 1.47 21.24
C LYS A 31 -10.42 1.41 21.62
N LEU A 32 -9.54 0.91 20.73
CA LEU A 32 -8.11 0.88 20.94
C LEU A 32 -7.53 2.32 20.98
N LEU A 33 -7.91 3.15 20.02
CA LEU A 33 -7.58 4.60 19.99
C LEU A 33 -8.04 5.32 21.27
N ALA A 34 -9.28 5.04 21.73
CA ALA A 34 -9.82 5.62 22.96
C ALA A 34 -9.04 5.22 24.22
N ARG A 35 -8.26 4.12 24.17
CA ARG A 35 -7.33 3.69 25.24
C ARG A 35 -5.93 4.32 25.10
N GLY A 36 -5.75 5.22 24.15
CA GLY A 36 -4.47 5.90 23.92
C GLY A 36 -3.45 5.09 23.15
N VAL A 37 -3.82 3.98 22.52
CA VAL A 37 -2.93 3.21 21.64
C VAL A 37 -3.10 3.74 20.22
N PRO A 38 -2.06 4.30 19.58
CA PRO A 38 -2.10 4.72 18.19
C PRO A 38 -2.44 3.55 17.26
N VAL A 39 -3.20 3.88 16.20
CA VAL A 39 -3.49 2.98 15.09
C VAL A 39 -2.99 3.65 13.81
N THR A 40 -2.32 2.89 12.96
CA THR A 40 -1.88 3.36 11.65
C THR A 40 -2.33 2.41 10.54
N ILE A 41 -2.47 2.96 9.34
CA ILE A 41 -2.71 2.21 8.11
C ILE A 41 -1.38 2.07 7.36
N VAL A 42 -1.11 0.87 6.82
CA VAL A 42 0.05 0.58 5.97
C VAL A 42 -0.45 -0.14 4.71
N THR A 43 -0.59 0.59 3.60
CA THR A 43 -1.34 0.13 2.42
C THR A 43 -0.61 0.36 1.10
N GLY A 44 -0.97 -0.40 0.06
CA GLY A 44 -0.56 -0.15 -1.33
C GLY A 44 -1.29 1.02 -2.00
N ARG A 45 -2.39 1.52 -1.42
CA ARG A 45 -3.15 2.65 -1.96
C ARG A 45 -2.39 3.96 -1.83
N LEU A 46 -2.73 4.95 -2.68
CA LEU A 46 -2.37 6.35 -2.45
C LEU A 46 -3.12 6.92 -1.22
N TYR A 47 -2.67 8.06 -0.72
CA TYR A 47 -3.35 8.72 0.40
C TYR A 47 -4.77 9.15 0.02
N SER A 48 -5.00 9.65 -1.20
CA SER A 48 -6.32 9.95 -1.74
C SER A 48 -7.29 8.77 -1.67
N GLY A 49 -6.81 7.54 -1.88
CA GLY A 49 -7.59 6.30 -1.73
C GLY A 49 -7.70 5.78 -0.29
N THR A 50 -6.93 6.34 0.64
CA THR A 50 -6.81 5.90 2.05
C THR A 50 -7.52 6.85 3.01
N ARG A 51 -7.55 8.14 2.68
CA ARG A 51 -7.99 9.24 3.53
C ARG A 51 -9.35 9.01 4.18
N HIS A 52 -10.35 8.58 3.40
CA HIS A 52 -11.71 8.37 3.91
C HIS A 52 -11.77 7.30 5.01
N VAL A 53 -10.94 6.23 4.91
CA VAL A 53 -10.85 5.20 5.96
C VAL A 53 -10.15 5.74 7.19
N ALA A 54 -9.08 6.51 7.03
CA ALA A 54 -8.38 7.16 8.13
C ALA A 54 -9.31 8.12 8.90
N GLU A 55 -10.10 8.93 8.18
CA GLU A 55 -11.12 9.83 8.75
C GLU A 55 -12.25 9.05 9.45
N GLN A 56 -12.76 7.96 8.84
CA GLN A 56 -13.77 7.10 9.44
C GLN A 56 -13.32 6.50 10.78
N LEU A 57 -12.06 6.10 10.87
CA LEU A 57 -11.47 5.58 12.10
C LEU A 57 -11.12 6.68 13.11
N GLY A 58 -10.98 7.93 12.67
CA GLY A 58 -10.52 9.05 13.48
C GLY A 58 -9.03 8.98 13.76
N LEU A 59 -8.24 8.47 12.80
CA LEU A 59 -6.78 8.37 12.93
C LEU A 59 -6.14 9.75 13.02
N ARG A 60 -5.11 9.84 13.85
CA ARG A 60 -4.24 11.00 13.97
C ARG A 60 -2.79 10.55 13.88
N GLY A 61 -1.98 11.29 13.10
CA GLY A 61 -0.57 10.98 12.87
C GLY A 61 -0.31 10.33 11.51
N PRO A 62 0.84 9.65 11.34
CA PRO A 62 1.26 9.12 10.06
C PRO A 62 0.47 7.89 9.62
N VAL A 63 0.19 7.82 8.32
CA VAL A 63 -0.23 6.62 7.60
C VAL A 63 0.75 6.36 6.46
N ALA A 64 1.04 5.09 6.18
CA ALA A 64 1.94 4.69 5.11
C ALA A 64 1.15 4.21 3.88
N CYS A 65 1.40 4.85 2.76
CA CYS A 65 0.76 4.65 1.47
C CYS A 65 1.76 4.16 0.43
N VAL A 66 1.29 3.64 -0.71
CA VAL A 66 2.10 3.12 -1.82
C VAL A 66 3.15 2.12 -1.31
N ASP A 67 2.70 1.15 -0.49
CA ASP A 67 3.54 0.14 0.19
C ASP A 67 4.75 0.74 0.95
N GLY A 68 4.60 1.93 1.51
CA GLY A 68 5.64 2.59 2.28
C GLY A 68 6.45 3.64 1.52
N SER A 69 6.22 3.82 0.23
CA SER A 69 6.89 4.88 -0.55
C SER A 69 6.40 6.28 -0.20
N HIS A 70 5.23 6.43 0.43
CA HIS A 70 4.64 7.71 0.77
C HIS A 70 4.03 7.69 2.17
N ILE A 71 4.56 8.47 3.10
CA ILE A 71 4.03 8.61 4.46
C ILE A 71 3.42 10.00 4.63
N VAL A 72 2.16 10.05 5.06
CA VAL A 72 1.36 11.27 5.14
C VAL A 72 0.77 11.44 6.53
N SER A 73 0.77 12.66 7.05
CA SER A 73 0.06 13.02 8.28
C SER A 73 -1.45 13.13 8.00
N THR A 74 -2.26 12.39 8.74
CA THR A 74 -3.74 12.48 8.63
C THR A 74 -4.29 13.78 9.19
N GLU A 75 -3.54 14.50 10.04
CA GLU A 75 -3.96 15.76 10.66
C GLU A 75 -3.71 16.96 9.74
N THR A 76 -2.56 16.99 9.08
CA THR A 76 -2.15 18.11 8.22
C THR A 76 -2.30 17.83 6.75
N HIS A 77 -2.54 16.58 6.37
CA HIS A 77 -2.54 16.06 5.00
C HIS A 77 -1.23 16.33 4.23
N LYS A 78 -0.13 16.54 4.97
CA LYS A 78 1.19 16.80 4.38
C LYS A 78 2.01 15.52 4.33
N THR A 79 2.81 15.40 3.29
CA THR A 79 3.85 14.38 3.18
C THR A 79 4.87 14.56 4.31
N LEU A 80 5.10 13.50 5.06
CA LEU A 80 6.14 13.41 6.10
C LEU A 80 7.41 12.76 5.55
N HIS A 81 7.25 11.79 4.66
CA HIS A 81 8.33 11.10 4.00
C HIS A 81 7.88 10.59 2.63
N CYS A 82 8.77 10.67 1.64
CA CYS A 82 8.51 10.16 0.30
C CYS A 82 9.75 9.47 -0.26
N HIS A 83 9.58 8.23 -0.68
CA HIS A 83 10.53 7.47 -1.48
C HIS A 83 10.05 7.52 -2.92
N ALA A 84 10.69 8.33 -3.77
CA ALA A 84 10.29 8.51 -5.16
C ALA A 84 11.48 8.26 -6.10
N LEU A 85 11.18 7.87 -7.33
CA LEU A 85 12.13 7.94 -8.43
C LEU A 85 12.10 9.36 -8.99
N ALA A 86 13.22 10.07 -8.96
CA ALA A 86 13.35 11.45 -9.43
C ALA A 86 14.60 11.61 -10.31
N GLY A 87 14.70 12.74 -11.02
CA GLY A 87 15.81 13.07 -11.90
C GLY A 87 16.07 12.01 -12.97
N GLU A 88 17.31 11.65 -13.20
CA GLU A 88 17.70 10.69 -14.23
C GLU A 88 17.02 9.31 -14.10
N ARG A 89 16.67 8.89 -12.88
CA ARG A 89 15.99 7.61 -12.63
C ARG A 89 14.51 7.67 -13.07
N ALA A 90 13.83 8.78 -12.85
CA ALA A 90 12.46 8.99 -13.33
C ALA A 90 12.44 9.03 -14.86
N ILE A 91 13.38 9.73 -15.48
CA ILE A 91 13.53 9.81 -16.93
C ILE A 91 13.81 8.43 -17.54
N ALA A 92 14.72 7.66 -16.95
CA ALA A 92 15.03 6.30 -17.40
C ALA A 92 13.81 5.36 -17.32
N LEU A 93 13.01 5.47 -16.24
CA LEU A 93 11.75 4.74 -16.11
C LEU A 93 10.73 5.20 -17.14
N ARG A 94 10.57 6.50 -17.36
CA ARG A 94 9.71 7.08 -18.39
C ARG A 94 10.01 6.49 -19.78
N ASP A 95 11.29 6.47 -20.15
CA ASP A 95 11.73 5.99 -21.46
C ASP A 95 11.46 4.48 -21.64
N ALA A 96 11.62 3.70 -20.58
CA ALA A 96 11.24 2.28 -20.57
C ALA A 96 9.71 2.11 -20.73
N MET A 97 8.90 2.96 -20.08
CA MET A 97 7.44 2.93 -20.23
C MET A 97 7.01 3.33 -21.65
N ALA A 98 7.60 4.36 -22.22
CA ALA A 98 7.35 4.78 -23.60
C ALA A 98 7.63 3.65 -24.60
N ALA A 99 8.77 2.94 -24.44
CA ALA A 99 9.16 1.81 -25.29
C ALA A 99 8.20 0.61 -25.15
N SER A 100 7.66 0.37 -23.95
CA SER A 100 6.77 -0.76 -23.67
C SER A 100 5.42 -0.67 -24.35
N ARG A 101 4.92 0.57 -24.58
CA ARG A 101 3.56 0.87 -25.06
C ARG A 101 2.43 0.29 -24.19
N ALA A 102 2.72 -0.16 -22.97
CA ALA A 102 1.72 -0.61 -22.02
C ALA A 102 0.85 0.57 -21.54
N ALA A 103 -0.37 0.29 -21.11
CA ALA A 103 -1.17 1.29 -20.41
C ALA A 103 -0.46 1.67 -19.13
N THR A 104 -0.01 2.92 -19.03
CA THR A 104 0.85 3.42 -17.95
C THR A 104 0.10 4.37 -17.04
N PHE A 105 0.22 4.15 -15.75
CA PHE A 105 -0.36 4.94 -14.67
C PHE A 105 0.78 5.50 -13.81
N VAL A 106 0.90 6.80 -13.76
CA VAL A 106 1.98 7.50 -13.04
C VAL A 106 1.44 8.02 -11.72
N PHE A 107 2.03 7.55 -10.62
CA PHE A 107 1.65 7.93 -9.26
C PHE A 107 2.61 9.04 -8.78
N ALA A 108 2.10 10.24 -8.67
CA ALA A 108 2.84 11.39 -8.17
C ALA A 108 1.88 12.38 -7.50
N GLN A 109 2.34 13.15 -6.52
CA GLN A 109 1.58 14.20 -5.84
C GLN A 109 0.17 13.75 -5.37
N ASP A 110 0.05 12.51 -4.87
CA ASP A 110 -1.21 11.88 -4.44
C ASP A 110 -2.28 11.74 -5.55
N GLN A 111 -1.84 11.69 -6.80
CA GLN A 111 -2.68 11.52 -7.98
C GLN A 111 -2.19 10.35 -8.84
N VAL A 112 -3.07 9.81 -9.66
CA VAL A 112 -2.75 8.86 -10.71
C VAL A 112 -3.01 9.51 -12.07
N VAL A 113 -1.96 9.73 -12.82
CA VAL A 113 -2.04 10.25 -14.20
C VAL A 113 -2.10 9.08 -15.17
N TYR A 114 -2.99 9.15 -16.15
CA TYR A 114 -3.17 8.13 -17.19
C TYR A 114 -3.57 8.76 -18.52
N ASP A 115 -3.33 8.08 -19.63
CA ASP A 115 -3.77 8.46 -20.98
C ASP A 115 -4.86 7.52 -21.51
N GLU A 116 -5.24 7.68 -22.78
CA GLU A 116 -6.31 6.90 -23.43
C GLU A 116 -6.10 5.39 -23.30
N ARG A 117 -4.85 4.90 -23.34
CA ARG A 117 -4.50 3.47 -23.18
C ARG A 117 -4.93 2.93 -21.81
N GLY A 118 -4.93 3.79 -20.79
CA GLY A 118 -5.31 3.45 -19.42
C GLY A 118 -6.83 3.38 -19.19
N THR A 119 -7.62 3.97 -20.06
CA THR A 119 -9.08 4.13 -19.84
C THR A 119 -9.80 2.80 -19.59
N ALA A 120 -9.41 1.73 -20.30
CA ALA A 120 -10.01 0.39 -20.13
C ALA A 120 -9.73 -0.23 -18.77
N TYR A 121 -8.74 0.27 -18.01
CA TYR A 121 -8.29 -0.28 -16.73
C TYR A 121 -8.65 0.59 -15.52
N LEU A 122 -9.43 1.65 -15.70
CA LEU A 122 -9.78 2.59 -14.63
C LEU A 122 -10.52 1.91 -13.47
N GLY A 123 -11.39 0.93 -13.74
CA GLY A 123 -12.06 0.16 -12.71
C GLY A 123 -11.10 -0.60 -11.79
N TYR A 124 -9.94 -1.00 -12.30
CA TYR A 124 -8.88 -1.63 -11.53
C TYR A 124 -8.06 -0.60 -10.74
N VAL A 125 -7.66 0.49 -11.37
CA VAL A 125 -6.77 1.51 -10.78
C VAL A 125 -7.50 2.40 -9.77
N SER A 126 -8.82 2.63 -9.94
CA SER A 126 -9.64 3.44 -9.04
C SER A 126 -9.73 2.87 -7.61
N THR A 127 -9.37 1.60 -7.41
CA THR A 127 -9.27 1.02 -6.06
C THR A 127 -8.10 1.62 -5.26
N TRP A 128 -7.07 2.16 -5.93
CA TRP A 128 -5.86 2.69 -5.28
C TRP A 128 -5.89 4.20 -5.03
N SER A 129 -6.73 4.94 -5.78
CA SER A 129 -6.83 6.39 -5.67
C SER A 129 -8.20 6.89 -6.09
N THR A 130 -8.68 7.92 -5.41
CA THR A 130 -9.85 8.69 -5.85
C THR A 130 -9.47 9.86 -6.75
N SER A 131 -8.18 10.16 -6.89
CA SER A 131 -7.65 11.26 -7.70
C SER A 131 -7.03 10.72 -9.00
N LEU A 132 -7.85 10.55 -10.02
CA LEU A 132 -7.46 10.09 -11.36
C LEU A 132 -7.45 11.26 -12.34
N VAL A 133 -6.32 11.50 -13.01
CA VAL A 133 -6.09 12.62 -13.92
C VAL A 133 -5.83 12.10 -15.32
N ALA A 134 -6.75 12.38 -16.24
CA ALA A 134 -6.57 12.08 -17.66
C ALA A 134 -5.61 13.08 -18.31
N THR A 135 -4.70 12.59 -19.14
CA THR A 135 -3.78 13.40 -19.95
C THR A 135 -3.73 12.91 -21.39
N GLY A 136 -3.16 13.71 -22.28
CA GLY A 136 -2.96 13.31 -23.68
C GLY A 136 -1.95 12.17 -23.84
N ASP A 137 -0.90 12.17 -23.03
CA ASP A 137 0.13 11.14 -23.03
C ASP A 137 0.78 11.06 -21.63
N SER A 138 0.65 9.91 -20.97
CA SER A 138 1.14 9.70 -19.61
C SER A 138 2.67 9.75 -19.50
N VAL A 139 3.40 9.40 -20.58
CA VAL A 139 4.88 9.42 -20.59
C VAL A 139 5.46 10.82 -20.88
N SER A 140 4.64 11.76 -21.35
CA SER A 140 5.04 13.15 -21.56
C SER A 140 4.56 14.08 -20.43
N HIS A 141 4.00 13.53 -19.35
CA HIS A 141 3.49 14.34 -18.24
C HIS A 141 4.64 14.97 -17.42
N PRO A 142 4.52 16.25 -16.98
CA PRO A 142 5.59 16.95 -16.23
C PRO A 142 6.10 16.25 -14.97
N TYR A 143 5.31 15.42 -14.32
CA TYR A 143 5.71 14.68 -13.11
C TYR A 143 7.00 13.85 -13.24
N TRP A 144 7.38 13.48 -14.44
CA TRP A 144 8.63 12.79 -14.70
C TRP A 144 9.87 13.66 -14.50
N GLU A 145 9.74 14.97 -14.61
CA GLU A 145 10.82 15.96 -14.57
C GLU A 145 10.81 16.79 -13.27
N GLU A 146 9.78 16.59 -12.42
CA GLU A 146 9.69 17.28 -11.13
C GLU A 146 10.65 16.70 -10.08
N ASP A 147 11.20 17.57 -9.23
CA ASP A 147 12.10 17.18 -8.13
C ASP A 147 11.44 16.21 -7.14
N ALA A 148 10.13 16.32 -6.95
CA ALA A 148 9.36 15.39 -6.10
C ALA A 148 9.33 13.97 -6.68
N GLY A 149 9.50 13.82 -7.99
CA GLY A 149 9.53 12.54 -8.68
C GLY A 149 8.21 11.77 -8.68
N VAL A 150 8.29 10.52 -9.12
CA VAL A 150 7.16 9.59 -9.16
C VAL A 150 7.27 8.56 -8.02
N THR A 151 6.21 8.39 -7.25
CA THR A 151 6.17 7.47 -6.10
C THR A 151 6.01 6.02 -6.53
N ALA A 152 5.28 5.80 -7.62
CA ALA A 152 5.15 4.52 -8.28
C ALA A 152 4.75 4.69 -9.74
N VAL A 153 5.00 3.67 -10.54
CA VAL A 153 4.42 3.51 -11.88
C VAL A 153 3.78 2.14 -11.97
N VAL A 154 2.53 2.09 -12.38
CA VAL A 154 1.84 0.85 -12.71
C VAL A 154 1.68 0.78 -14.21
N ALA A 155 1.94 -0.40 -14.78
CA ALA A 155 1.63 -0.65 -16.18
C ALA A 155 0.77 -1.91 -16.32
N VAL A 156 -0.16 -1.89 -17.28
CA VAL A 156 -1.04 -3.02 -17.60
C VAL A 156 -0.94 -3.31 -19.10
N GLY A 157 -0.81 -4.59 -19.43
CA GLY A 157 -0.66 -5.04 -20.82
C GLY A 157 -0.76 -6.56 -20.94
N ASP A 158 -0.38 -7.11 -22.07
CA ASP A 158 -0.20 -8.55 -22.19
C ASP A 158 1.06 -9.02 -21.45
N ARG A 159 1.15 -10.32 -21.15
CA ARG A 159 2.24 -10.89 -20.36
C ARG A 159 3.62 -10.64 -20.97
N THR A 160 3.74 -10.79 -22.28
CA THR A 160 5.01 -10.63 -22.99
C THR A 160 5.48 -9.17 -22.95
N GLN A 161 4.54 -8.24 -23.15
CA GLN A 161 4.79 -6.80 -23.09
C GLN A 161 5.27 -6.37 -21.69
N ILE A 162 4.56 -6.81 -20.64
CA ILE A 162 4.94 -6.48 -19.26
C ILE A 162 6.27 -7.12 -18.88
N HIS A 163 6.52 -8.38 -19.27
CA HIS A 163 7.81 -9.04 -19.00
C HIS A 163 8.98 -8.30 -19.66
N ALA A 164 8.84 -7.90 -20.92
CA ALA A 164 9.89 -7.12 -21.60
C ALA A 164 10.15 -5.77 -20.92
N ALA A 165 9.09 -5.09 -20.43
CA ALA A 165 9.23 -3.86 -19.68
C ALA A 165 9.96 -4.08 -18.34
N VAL A 166 9.63 -5.14 -17.60
CA VAL A 166 10.32 -5.52 -16.35
C VAL A 166 11.81 -5.75 -16.59
N GLU A 167 12.18 -6.51 -17.65
CA GLU A 167 13.58 -6.75 -18.00
C GLU A 167 14.33 -5.47 -18.38
N ALA A 168 13.69 -4.58 -19.16
CA ALA A 168 14.27 -3.28 -19.52
C ALA A 168 14.53 -2.41 -18.29
N ILE A 169 13.56 -2.34 -17.37
CA ILE A 169 13.68 -1.56 -16.12
C ILE A 169 14.78 -2.15 -15.23
N ALA A 170 14.82 -3.47 -15.05
CA ALA A 170 15.84 -4.12 -14.24
C ALA A 170 17.25 -3.86 -14.79
N LYS A 171 17.42 -3.85 -16.13
CA LYS A 171 18.68 -3.53 -16.78
C LYS A 171 19.09 -2.05 -16.60
N THR A 172 18.13 -1.13 -16.62
CA THR A 172 18.41 0.31 -16.62
C THR A 172 18.52 0.87 -15.20
N LEU A 173 17.63 0.46 -14.29
CA LEU A 173 17.58 0.97 -12.93
C LEU A 173 18.23 0.06 -11.89
N GLY A 174 18.42 -1.24 -12.20
CA GLY A 174 19.07 -2.19 -11.29
C GLY A 174 18.48 -2.12 -9.87
N ASP A 175 19.38 -2.02 -8.89
CA ASP A 175 19.02 -1.96 -7.46
C ASP A 175 18.37 -0.65 -7.02
N HIS A 176 18.17 0.32 -7.92
CA HIS A 176 17.50 1.58 -7.61
C HIS A 176 15.98 1.50 -7.68
N ALA A 177 15.43 0.43 -8.27
CA ALA A 177 14.00 0.22 -8.38
C ALA A 177 13.58 -1.16 -7.88
N GLN A 178 12.42 -1.22 -7.26
CA GLN A 178 11.70 -2.47 -6.98
C GLN A 178 10.61 -2.65 -8.03
N VAL A 179 10.59 -3.82 -8.66
CA VAL A 179 9.60 -4.19 -9.66
C VAL A 179 8.88 -5.45 -9.23
N ALA A 180 7.55 -5.41 -9.20
CA ALA A 180 6.70 -6.58 -9.00
C ALA A 180 5.79 -6.76 -10.21
N MET A 181 5.70 -8.01 -10.70
CA MET A 181 4.82 -8.39 -11.81
C MET A 181 3.73 -9.33 -11.28
N PHE A 182 2.49 -9.15 -11.72
CA PHE A 182 1.33 -9.90 -11.23
C PHE A 182 0.24 -10.04 -12.30
N PRO A 183 -0.62 -11.07 -12.24
CA PRO A 183 -1.83 -11.12 -13.04
C PRO A 183 -2.77 -9.97 -12.65
N ALA A 184 -3.28 -9.21 -13.63
CA ALA A 184 -4.21 -8.13 -13.34
C ALA A 184 -5.58 -8.73 -12.94
N LYS A 185 -6.05 -8.42 -11.73
CA LYS A 185 -7.35 -8.92 -11.24
C LYS A 185 -8.50 -8.30 -12.03
N ASN A 186 -9.50 -9.10 -12.36
CA ASN A 186 -10.72 -8.69 -13.07
C ASN A 186 -10.49 -8.12 -14.50
N VAL A 187 -9.33 -8.43 -15.10
CA VAL A 187 -9.00 -8.06 -16.47
C VAL A 187 -8.44 -9.30 -17.17
N ASP A 188 -9.26 -9.94 -18.01
CA ASP A 188 -8.93 -11.22 -18.62
C ASP A 188 -7.59 -11.19 -19.36
N GLU A 189 -6.73 -12.19 -19.07
CA GLU A 189 -5.43 -12.44 -19.68
C GLU A 189 -4.43 -11.28 -19.60
N ARG A 190 -4.69 -10.24 -18.77
CA ARG A 190 -3.77 -9.11 -18.60
C ARG A 190 -2.85 -9.29 -17.41
N TRP A 191 -1.69 -8.69 -17.55
CA TRP A 191 -0.66 -8.63 -16.52
C TRP A 191 -0.43 -7.19 -16.14
N GLY A 192 -0.14 -7.00 -14.87
CA GLY A 192 0.30 -5.73 -14.32
C GLY A 192 1.74 -5.81 -13.86
N MET A 193 2.39 -4.67 -13.79
CA MET A 193 3.58 -4.48 -12.99
C MET A 193 3.46 -3.19 -12.18
N ILE A 194 4.15 -3.16 -11.06
CA ILE A 194 4.37 -1.93 -10.29
C ILE A 194 5.87 -1.71 -10.12
N VAL A 195 6.31 -0.49 -10.33
CA VAL A 195 7.69 -0.03 -10.15
C VAL A 195 7.71 1.05 -9.09
N ARG A 196 8.61 0.96 -8.13
CA ARG A 196 8.83 1.93 -7.05
C ARG A 196 10.32 2.13 -6.83
N ALA A 197 10.70 3.20 -6.15
CA ALA A 197 12.06 3.36 -5.68
C ALA A 197 12.44 2.23 -4.72
N ALA A 198 13.66 1.74 -4.82
CA ALA A 198 14.18 0.74 -3.89
C ALA A 198 14.36 1.34 -2.48
N GLY A 199 14.22 0.49 -1.46
CA GLY A 199 14.41 0.87 -0.05
C GLY A 199 13.12 1.27 0.69
N GLY A 200 12.01 1.49 -0.04
CA GLY A 200 10.70 1.70 0.56
C GLY A 200 9.85 0.43 0.53
N ASP A 201 9.45 -0.09 1.69
CA ASP A 201 8.49 -1.18 1.83
C ASP A 201 7.62 -0.97 3.08
N LYS A 202 6.60 -1.82 3.27
CA LYS A 202 5.70 -1.71 4.44
C LYS A 202 6.43 -1.88 5.79
N GLY A 203 7.57 -2.57 5.83
CA GLY A 203 8.36 -2.77 7.05
C GLY A 203 9.15 -1.52 7.43
N THR A 204 9.84 -0.91 6.46
CA THR A 204 10.59 0.34 6.66
C THR A 204 9.64 1.49 7.00
N ALA A 205 8.47 1.55 6.36
CA ALA A 205 7.45 2.53 6.68
C ALA A 205 6.85 2.32 8.08
N LEU A 206 6.62 1.07 8.48
CA LEU A 206 6.15 0.77 9.83
C LEU A 206 7.18 1.16 10.90
N ALA A 207 8.47 0.97 10.62
CA ALA A 207 9.54 1.41 11.51
C ALA A 207 9.56 2.95 11.65
N TYR A 208 9.37 3.69 10.55
CA TYR A 208 9.22 5.15 10.58
C TYR A 208 8.02 5.59 11.44
N VAL A 209 6.87 4.93 11.27
CA VAL A 209 5.67 5.25 12.06
C VAL A 209 5.86 4.91 13.54
N ALA A 210 6.51 3.79 13.85
CA ALA A 210 6.80 3.39 15.23
C ALA A 210 7.75 4.40 15.91
N ASP A 211 8.79 4.85 15.20
CA ASP A 211 9.72 5.89 15.68
C ASP A 211 9.00 7.22 15.95
N HIS A 212 8.09 7.64 15.05
CA HIS A 212 7.26 8.82 15.23
C HIS A 212 6.47 8.82 16.55
N TYR A 213 6.01 7.64 17.00
CA TYR A 213 5.29 7.48 18.25
C TYR A 213 6.19 7.10 19.44
N GLY A 214 7.50 6.94 19.23
CA GLY A 214 8.43 6.49 20.25
C GLY A 214 8.16 5.05 20.73
N VAL A 215 7.59 4.19 19.87
CA VAL A 215 7.24 2.80 20.18
C VAL A 215 8.29 1.86 19.59
N PRO A 216 8.97 1.03 20.41
CA PRO A 216 9.90 0.07 19.87
C PRO A 216 9.18 -1.01 19.05
N MET A 217 9.82 -1.49 17.98
CA MET A 217 9.22 -2.48 17.07
C MET A 217 8.74 -3.76 17.77
N SER A 218 9.37 -4.14 18.88
CA SER A 218 8.93 -5.26 19.73
C SER A 218 7.56 -5.06 20.40
N GLU A 219 7.08 -3.81 20.45
CA GLU A 219 5.77 -3.43 20.99
C GLU A 219 4.77 -3.04 19.90
N VAL A 220 5.09 -3.28 18.62
CA VAL A 220 4.20 -3.05 17.49
C VAL A 220 3.41 -4.32 17.18
N VAL A 221 2.12 -4.15 16.91
CA VAL A 221 1.24 -5.18 16.34
C VAL A 221 0.99 -4.86 14.87
N ALA A 222 1.15 -5.83 13.97
CA ALA A 222 0.84 -5.70 12.56
C ALA A 222 -0.17 -6.75 12.10
N ILE A 223 -1.12 -6.35 11.26
CA ILE A 223 -2.18 -7.20 10.71
C ILE A 223 -2.19 -7.06 9.19
N GLY A 224 -2.13 -8.17 8.45
CA GLY A 224 -2.08 -8.18 6.99
C GLY A 224 -2.53 -9.51 6.40
N ASP A 225 -2.57 -9.58 5.06
CA ASP A 225 -3.06 -10.78 4.36
C ASP A 225 -2.23 -11.16 3.12
N TRP A 226 -1.40 -10.28 2.57
CA TRP A 226 -0.78 -10.53 1.28
C TRP A 226 0.76 -10.45 1.31
N ILE A 227 1.39 -10.78 0.18
CA ILE A 227 2.86 -10.88 0.06
C ILE A 227 3.56 -9.54 0.32
N ASN A 228 2.95 -8.40 -0.07
CA ASN A 228 3.50 -7.07 0.21
C ASN A 228 3.47 -6.67 1.70
N ASP A 229 2.74 -7.44 2.55
CA ASP A 229 2.74 -7.25 4.00
C ASP A 229 3.91 -7.96 4.70
N LEU A 230 4.57 -8.91 4.02
CA LEU A 230 5.68 -9.68 4.61
C LEU A 230 6.73 -8.82 5.32
N PRO A 231 7.18 -7.68 4.77
CA PRO A 231 8.15 -6.83 5.44
C PRO A 231 7.64 -6.32 6.81
N MET A 232 6.40 -5.80 6.90
CA MET A 232 5.86 -5.29 8.16
C MET A 232 5.54 -6.41 9.16
N LEU A 233 5.02 -7.55 8.66
CA LEU A 233 4.67 -8.70 9.52
C LEU A 233 5.90 -9.35 10.16
N ARG A 234 7.06 -9.29 9.49
CA ARG A 234 8.33 -9.84 10.01
C ARG A 234 8.99 -8.99 11.09
N VAL A 235 8.85 -7.66 10.98
CA VAL A 235 9.54 -6.72 11.88
C VAL A 235 8.71 -6.37 13.12
N ALA A 236 7.39 -6.59 13.09
CA ALA A 236 6.49 -6.32 14.21
C ALA A 236 6.73 -7.30 15.36
N GLY A 237 6.60 -6.82 16.61
CA GLY A 237 6.72 -7.63 17.83
C GLY A 237 5.63 -8.70 17.96
N ARG A 238 4.46 -8.47 17.33
CA ARG A 238 3.40 -9.46 17.12
C ARG A 238 2.73 -9.23 15.79
N SER A 239 2.50 -10.29 15.03
CA SER A 239 1.89 -10.18 13.71
C SER A 239 0.77 -11.19 13.49
N PHE A 240 -0.26 -10.78 12.76
CA PHE A 240 -1.44 -11.55 12.46
C PHE A 240 -1.65 -11.66 10.96
N ALA A 241 -1.87 -12.88 10.47
CA ALA A 241 -2.33 -13.12 9.09
C ALA A 241 -3.83 -13.43 9.08
N MET A 242 -4.55 -12.80 8.13
CA MET A 242 -5.95 -13.12 7.86
C MET A 242 -6.11 -14.58 7.40
N GLY A 243 -7.29 -15.17 7.59
CA GLY A 243 -7.55 -16.58 7.31
C GLY A 243 -7.35 -17.02 5.86
N HIS A 244 -7.52 -16.11 4.91
CA HIS A 244 -7.30 -16.33 3.47
C HIS A 244 -5.88 -15.99 3.00
N ALA A 245 -5.00 -15.54 3.89
CA ALA A 245 -3.61 -15.21 3.53
C ALA A 245 -2.89 -16.43 2.93
N PRO A 246 -2.06 -16.24 1.89
CA PRO A 246 -1.32 -17.33 1.26
C PRO A 246 -0.26 -17.89 2.22
N GLU A 247 0.13 -19.12 1.97
CA GLU A 247 1.05 -19.88 2.84
C GLU A 247 2.38 -19.16 3.16
N PRO A 248 3.03 -18.43 2.24
CA PRO A 248 4.23 -17.65 2.58
C PRO A 248 3.99 -16.60 3.67
N VAL A 249 2.82 -15.97 3.70
CA VAL A 249 2.43 -14.99 4.73
C VAL A 249 2.13 -15.71 6.05
N ARG A 250 1.34 -16.78 5.99
CA ARG A 250 0.97 -17.58 7.16
C ARG A 250 2.17 -18.18 7.91
N LYS A 251 3.29 -18.43 7.22
CA LYS A 251 4.51 -19.02 7.81
C LYS A 251 5.32 -18.04 8.64
N VAL A 252 5.22 -16.75 8.41
CA VAL A 252 6.09 -15.75 9.06
C VAL A 252 5.45 -15.04 10.25
N VAL A 253 4.12 -15.13 10.39
CA VAL A 253 3.39 -14.43 11.45
C VAL A 253 3.43 -15.19 12.77
N THR A 254 3.26 -14.46 13.87
CA THR A 254 3.13 -15.05 15.21
C THR A 254 1.78 -15.73 15.41
N ASP A 255 0.72 -15.17 14.82
CA ASP A 255 -0.65 -15.66 14.98
C ASP A 255 -1.36 -15.77 13.63
N ARG A 256 -2.20 -16.78 13.47
CA ARG A 256 -3.06 -16.98 12.30
C ARG A 256 -4.50 -16.82 12.72
N LEU A 257 -5.24 -16.00 11.99
CA LEU A 257 -6.66 -15.82 12.18
C LEU A 257 -7.45 -16.79 11.29
N ASP A 258 -8.62 -17.20 11.75
CA ASP A 258 -9.55 -17.99 10.94
C ASP A 258 -10.47 -17.08 10.10
N HIS A 259 -10.61 -15.82 10.52
CA HIS A 259 -11.47 -14.82 9.86
C HIS A 259 -10.88 -14.36 8.53
N THR A 260 -11.73 -14.27 7.53
CA THR A 260 -11.43 -13.67 6.21
C THR A 260 -11.96 -12.23 6.16
N SER A 261 -11.45 -11.43 5.21
CA SER A 261 -11.98 -10.07 4.98
C SER A 261 -13.41 -10.08 4.45
N LEU A 262 -13.89 -11.19 3.88
CA LEU A 262 -15.28 -11.36 3.46
C LEU A 262 -16.23 -11.50 4.66
N GLU A 263 -15.81 -12.23 5.67
CA GLU A 263 -16.60 -12.47 6.89
C GLU A 263 -16.50 -11.28 7.86
N GLY A 264 -15.37 -10.56 7.83
CA GLY A 264 -15.04 -9.49 8.75
C GLY A 264 -14.72 -9.98 10.18
N GLY A 265 -14.41 -9.06 11.05
CA GLY A 265 -14.10 -9.35 12.46
C GLY A 265 -12.68 -9.87 12.71
N GLY A 266 -11.86 -10.04 11.68
CA GLY A 266 -10.48 -10.51 11.81
C GLY A 266 -9.59 -9.51 12.52
N VAL A 267 -9.69 -8.24 12.17
CA VAL A 267 -8.95 -7.15 12.83
C VAL A 267 -9.41 -7.00 14.28
N ALA A 268 -10.73 -7.08 14.54
CA ALA A 268 -11.26 -7.06 15.90
C ALA A 268 -10.73 -8.21 16.75
N ARG A 269 -10.61 -9.40 16.17
CA ARG A 269 -10.03 -10.56 16.85
C ARG A 269 -8.54 -10.38 17.15
N ALA A 270 -7.76 -9.84 16.21
CA ALA A 270 -6.35 -9.51 16.44
C ALA A 270 -6.19 -8.48 17.58
N VAL A 271 -7.01 -7.43 17.56
CA VAL A 271 -7.04 -6.39 18.62
C VAL A 271 -7.42 -6.99 19.97
N GLU A 272 -8.40 -7.89 20.04
CA GLU A 272 -8.74 -8.59 21.28
C GLU A 272 -7.56 -9.43 21.80
N LEU A 273 -6.93 -10.22 20.94
CA LEU A 273 -5.81 -11.11 21.31
C LEU A 273 -4.55 -10.34 21.74
N ALA A 274 -4.28 -9.19 21.10
CA ALA A 274 -3.07 -8.41 21.41
C ALA A 274 -3.27 -7.42 22.55
N PHE A 275 -4.41 -6.76 22.64
CA PHE A 275 -4.64 -5.63 23.54
C PHE A 275 -5.75 -5.86 24.59
N GLY A 276 -6.44 -6.99 24.53
CA GLY A 276 -7.58 -7.27 25.42
C GLY A 276 -8.79 -6.34 25.19
N VAL A 277 -8.93 -5.78 23.99
CA VAL A 277 -10.03 -4.88 23.62
C VAL A 277 -11.07 -5.64 22.81
N ARG A 278 -12.29 -5.75 23.31
CA ARG A 278 -13.40 -6.42 22.64
C ARG A 278 -14.25 -5.41 21.85
N ALA A 279 -14.72 -5.84 20.67
CA ALA A 279 -15.64 -5.04 19.85
C ALA A 279 -17.01 -4.83 20.52
N LYS A 280 -17.45 -5.83 21.32
CA LYS A 280 -18.73 -5.78 22.07
C LYS A 280 -18.62 -4.95 23.36
#